data_eeee9ef8aa8de94d857635289bc1cdc2
#
_entry.id   eeee9ef8aa8de94d857635289bc1cdc2
#
_cell.length_a   1.000
_cell.length_b   1.000
_cell.length_c   1.000
_cell.angle_alpha   90.00
_cell.angle_beta   90.00
_cell.angle_gamma   90.00
#
_symmetry.space_group_name_H-M   'P 1'
#
loop_
_entity.id
_entity.type
_entity.pdbx_description
1 polymer ?
#
loop_
_entity_poly.entity_id
_entity_poly.type
_entity_poly.pdbx_seq_one_letter_code
_entity_poly.pdbx_strand_id
1 'polypeptide(L)'
;MPVKYVFVTGGVVSGLGKGITAASLGRLLKARGYKVTMQKFDPYINIDPGTMNPIQHGEVFVTDDGAETDLDLGHYERFIDESLDKNSNVTTGKVYWSVLQKERRGDYGGGTVQVIPHITNEIKSRFYRNFTDEETRIAIIEVGGTVGDIESQPFLESIRQFQHEVGRSNAILIHVTLIPYLRASQEMKTKPTQASVKVYGGRSP
;
A
#
# COMPACT_ATOMS: atom_id res chain seq x y z
N MET A 1 -6.66 -7.31 21.56
CA MET A 1 -5.61 -8.04 20.80
C MET A 1 -4.84 -7.02 19.97
N PRO A 2 -3.54 -7.19 19.71
CA PRO A 2 -2.83 -6.28 18.83
C PRO A 2 -3.39 -6.32 17.40
N VAL A 3 -3.32 -5.19 16.70
CA VAL A 3 -3.72 -5.10 15.29
C VAL A 3 -2.81 -5.98 14.44
N LYS A 4 -3.37 -6.66 13.45
CA LYS A 4 -2.64 -7.43 12.44
C LYS A 4 -2.62 -6.68 11.14
N TYR A 5 -1.46 -6.62 10.51
CA TYR A 5 -1.22 -5.91 9.25
C TYR A 5 -1.00 -6.89 8.11
N VAL A 6 -1.70 -6.69 7.03
CA VAL A 6 -1.53 -7.47 5.79
C VAL A 6 -1.15 -6.52 4.69
N PHE A 7 0.10 -6.58 4.25
CA PHE A 7 0.57 -5.80 3.12
C PHE A 7 0.38 -6.61 1.84
N VAL A 8 -0.20 -5.99 0.82
CA VAL A 8 -0.41 -6.60 -0.50
C VAL A 8 0.39 -5.81 -1.53
N THR A 9 1.36 -6.47 -2.16
CA THR A 9 2.21 -5.90 -3.21
C THR A 9 2.10 -6.72 -4.48
N GLY A 10 2.57 -6.19 -5.60
CA GLY A 10 2.59 -6.95 -6.85
C GLY A 10 3.89 -6.81 -7.61
N GLY A 11 4.22 -7.82 -8.37
CA GLY A 11 5.42 -7.86 -9.18
C GLY A 11 5.19 -8.41 -10.58
N VAL A 12 6.21 -8.28 -11.43
CA VAL A 12 6.26 -8.70 -12.83
C VAL A 12 5.52 -7.75 -13.78
N VAL A 13 4.20 -7.58 -13.62
CA VAL A 13 3.39 -6.65 -14.44
C VAL A 13 2.29 -6.01 -13.59
N SER A 14 1.73 -4.90 -14.07
CA SER A 14 0.54 -4.27 -13.52
C SER A 14 -0.73 -5.07 -13.87
N GLY A 15 -1.85 -4.78 -13.20
CA GLY A 15 -3.14 -5.41 -13.53
C GLY A 15 -3.30 -6.87 -13.09
N LEU A 16 -2.44 -7.38 -12.21
CA LEU A 16 -2.52 -8.78 -11.72
C LEU A 16 -3.64 -9.03 -10.71
N GLY A 17 -4.39 -7.98 -10.33
CA GLY A 17 -5.48 -8.13 -9.38
C GLY A 17 -5.08 -8.01 -7.91
N LYS A 18 -4.07 -7.19 -7.58
CA LYS A 18 -3.72 -6.87 -6.19
C LYS A 18 -4.91 -6.37 -5.39
N GLY A 19 -5.61 -5.35 -5.93
CA GLY A 19 -6.77 -4.73 -5.29
C GLY A 19 -7.88 -5.74 -5.04
N ILE A 20 -8.24 -6.55 -6.04
CA ILE A 20 -9.28 -7.57 -5.88
C ILE A 20 -8.86 -8.67 -4.89
N THR A 21 -7.57 -9.01 -4.85
CA THR A 21 -7.03 -9.98 -3.88
C THR A 21 -7.14 -9.42 -2.47
N ALA A 22 -6.75 -8.16 -2.27
CA ALA A 22 -6.83 -7.47 -0.98
C ALA A 22 -8.29 -7.34 -0.51
N ALA A 23 -9.18 -6.87 -1.38
CA ALA A 23 -10.60 -6.70 -1.10
C ALA A 23 -11.30 -8.04 -0.78
N SER A 24 -11.01 -9.08 -1.55
CA SER A 24 -11.56 -10.43 -1.31
C SER A 24 -11.11 -10.99 0.03
N LEU A 25 -9.83 -10.81 0.38
CA LEU A 25 -9.31 -11.20 1.69
C LEU A 25 -10.03 -10.44 2.81
N GLY A 26 -10.22 -9.12 2.64
CA GLY A 26 -10.96 -8.28 3.58
C GLY A 26 -12.38 -8.80 3.80
N ARG A 27 -13.09 -9.13 2.73
CA ARG A 27 -14.44 -9.71 2.80
C ARG A 27 -14.47 -11.04 3.55
N LEU A 28 -13.51 -11.93 3.26
CA LEU A 28 -13.42 -13.23 3.91
C LEU A 28 -13.11 -13.12 5.41
N LEU A 29 -12.27 -12.18 5.79
CA LEU A 29 -11.94 -11.91 7.20
C LEU A 29 -13.14 -11.29 7.92
N LYS A 30 -13.84 -10.34 7.29
CA LYS A 30 -15.08 -9.77 7.83
C LYS A 30 -16.16 -10.83 8.02
N ALA A 31 -16.31 -11.76 7.07
CA ALA A 31 -17.25 -12.88 7.19
C ALA A 31 -16.91 -13.83 8.36
N ARG A 32 -15.66 -13.81 8.85
CA ARG A 32 -15.23 -14.52 10.06
C ARG A 32 -15.37 -13.70 11.33
N GLY A 33 -15.98 -12.53 11.29
CA GLY A 33 -16.24 -11.68 12.42
C GLY A 33 -15.08 -10.75 12.82
N TYR A 34 -14.04 -10.60 11.99
CA TYR A 34 -13.00 -9.62 12.25
C TYR A 34 -13.43 -8.24 11.77
N LYS A 35 -13.08 -7.19 12.52
CA LYS A 35 -13.09 -5.83 12.01
C LYS A 35 -11.89 -5.61 11.12
N VAL A 36 -12.16 -5.14 9.90
CA VAL A 36 -11.16 -4.97 8.85
C VAL A 36 -11.21 -3.54 8.34
N THR A 37 -10.07 -2.90 8.21
CA THR A 37 -9.92 -1.65 7.44
C THR A 37 -8.97 -1.85 6.28
N MET A 38 -9.08 -0.98 5.26
CA MET A 38 -8.24 -1.05 4.07
C MET A 38 -7.59 0.29 3.76
N GLN A 39 -6.37 0.23 3.24
CA GLN A 39 -5.64 1.40 2.74
C GLN A 39 -5.05 1.10 1.35
N LYS A 40 -5.03 2.13 0.52
CA LYS A 40 -4.34 2.16 -0.77
C LYS A 40 -3.14 3.11 -0.69
N PHE A 41 -1.98 2.61 -1.06
CA PHE A 41 -0.75 3.39 -1.19
C PHE A 41 -0.35 3.46 -2.66
N ASP A 42 -0.37 4.65 -3.22
CA ASP A 42 -0.07 4.88 -4.64
C ASP A 42 1.28 5.56 -4.81
N PRO A 43 2.21 4.95 -5.57
CA PRO A 43 3.58 5.46 -5.69
C PRO A 43 3.73 6.66 -6.63
N TYR A 44 2.66 7.19 -7.21
CA TYR A 44 2.75 8.39 -8.05
C TYR A 44 2.91 9.68 -7.21
N ILE A 45 3.48 10.72 -7.85
CA ILE A 45 3.82 12.00 -7.20
C ILE A 45 2.62 12.94 -7.05
N ASN A 46 1.51 12.69 -7.74
CA ASN A 46 0.31 13.49 -7.57
C ASN A 46 -0.17 13.48 -6.11
N ILE A 47 -0.67 14.62 -5.64
CA ILE A 47 -1.22 14.74 -4.27
C ILE A 47 -2.46 13.84 -4.13
N ASP A 48 -3.34 13.90 -5.12
CA ASP A 48 -4.54 13.08 -5.26
C ASP A 48 -4.84 12.85 -6.75
N PRO A 49 -5.80 12.00 -7.10
CA PRO A 49 -6.15 11.73 -8.50
C PRO A 49 -7.05 12.77 -9.15
N GLY A 50 -7.50 13.81 -8.44
CA GLY A 50 -8.51 14.75 -8.92
C GLY A 50 -8.16 15.48 -10.23
N THR A 51 -6.87 15.70 -10.50
CA THR A 51 -6.38 16.32 -11.73
C THR A 51 -5.79 15.32 -12.73
N MET A 52 -5.83 14.03 -12.43
CA MET A 52 -5.27 12.99 -13.29
C MET A 52 -6.21 12.69 -14.47
N ASN A 53 -5.62 12.23 -15.58
CA ASN A 53 -6.38 11.86 -16.77
C ASN A 53 -7.19 10.57 -16.53
N PRO A 54 -8.55 10.61 -16.59
CA PRO A 54 -9.38 9.44 -16.32
C PRO A 54 -9.13 8.25 -17.26
N ILE A 55 -8.67 8.51 -18.48
CA ILE A 55 -8.35 7.45 -19.44
C ILE A 55 -7.13 6.64 -18.99
N GLN A 56 -6.19 7.27 -18.28
CA GLN A 56 -4.97 6.62 -17.80
C GLN A 56 -5.13 6.00 -16.42
N HIS A 57 -5.92 6.62 -15.53
CA HIS A 57 -5.98 6.29 -14.11
C HIS A 57 -7.36 5.83 -13.64
N GLY A 58 -8.36 5.85 -14.51
CA GLY A 58 -9.74 5.60 -14.12
C GLY A 58 -10.42 6.83 -13.51
N GLU A 59 -11.65 6.64 -13.09
CA GLU A 59 -12.45 7.68 -12.44
C GLU A 59 -11.98 7.94 -11.02
N VAL A 60 -12.22 9.16 -10.53
CA VAL A 60 -11.96 9.53 -9.14
C VAL A 60 -13.10 9.03 -8.27
N PHE A 61 -12.77 8.37 -7.16
CA PHE A 61 -13.70 8.03 -6.10
C PHE A 61 -13.64 9.10 -5.01
N VAL A 62 -14.79 9.61 -4.57
CA VAL A 62 -14.86 10.58 -3.50
C VAL A 62 -15.45 9.92 -2.26
N THR A 63 -14.69 9.97 -1.17
CA THR A 63 -15.12 9.43 0.13
C THR A 63 -16.15 10.33 0.81
N ASP A 64 -16.85 9.81 1.81
CA ASP A 64 -17.89 10.57 2.54
C ASP A 64 -17.35 11.85 3.20
N ASP A 65 -16.06 11.89 3.56
CA ASP A 65 -15.38 13.07 4.09
C ASP A 65 -14.85 14.04 3.00
N GLY A 66 -15.21 13.80 1.72
CA GLY A 66 -14.93 14.67 0.59
C GLY A 66 -13.52 14.52 0.00
N ALA A 67 -12.76 13.49 0.35
CA ALA A 67 -11.44 13.27 -0.23
C ALA A 67 -11.53 12.64 -1.61
N GLU A 68 -10.81 13.20 -2.58
CA GLU A 68 -10.60 12.61 -3.89
C GLU A 68 -9.57 11.49 -3.79
N THR A 69 -9.92 10.29 -4.23
CA THR A 69 -9.13 9.08 -4.03
C THR A 69 -9.13 8.20 -5.28
N ASP A 70 -8.24 7.22 -5.29
CA ASP A 70 -8.21 6.19 -6.32
C ASP A 70 -9.52 5.38 -6.35
N LEU A 71 -9.94 4.99 -7.54
CA LEU A 71 -11.18 4.22 -7.77
C LEU A 71 -11.21 2.90 -6.98
N ASP A 72 -10.06 2.32 -6.69
CA ASP A 72 -9.97 1.08 -5.92
C ASP A 72 -10.61 1.19 -4.53
N LEU A 73 -10.65 2.40 -3.93
CA LEU A 73 -11.32 2.59 -2.65
C LEU A 73 -12.82 2.26 -2.73
N GLY A 74 -13.48 2.63 -3.81
CA GLY A 74 -14.89 2.27 -4.03
C GLY A 74 -15.10 0.77 -4.12
N HIS A 75 -14.15 0.04 -4.69
CA HIS A 75 -14.17 -1.42 -4.68
C HIS A 75 -13.96 -1.97 -3.27
N TYR A 76 -13.02 -1.40 -2.51
CA TYR A 76 -12.78 -1.84 -1.13
C TYR A 76 -14.00 -1.66 -0.25
N GLU A 77 -14.62 -0.47 -0.26
CA GLU A 77 -15.86 -0.21 0.48
C GLU A 77 -16.95 -1.23 0.16
N ARG A 78 -17.15 -1.51 -1.13
CA ARG A 78 -18.13 -2.50 -1.59
C ARG A 78 -17.85 -3.91 -1.05
N PHE A 79 -16.59 -4.32 -0.98
CA PHE A 79 -16.21 -5.66 -0.52
C PHE A 79 -16.28 -5.80 0.99
N ILE A 80 -15.76 -4.81 1.73
CA ILE A 80 -15.74 -4.87 3.19
C ILE A 80 -16.99 -4.29 3.84
N ASP A 81 -17.90 -3.64 3.06
CA ASP A 81 -19.12 -3.02 3.54
C ASP A 81 -18.84 -2.06 4.71
N GLU A 82 -17.88 -1.16 4.51
CA GLU A 82 -17.45 -0.12 5.44
C GLU A 82 -17.03 1.11 4.63
N SER A 83 -17.43 2.31 5.07
CA SER A 83 -16.93 3.56 4.49
C SER A 83 -15.46 3.77 4.86
N LEU A 84 -14.68 4.19 3.87
CA LEU A 84 -13.29 4.60 4.01
C LEU A 84 -13.19 6.13 4.04
N ASP A 85 -12.05 6.64 4.50
CA ASP A 85 -11.83 8.07 4.66
C ASP A 85 -10.56 8.54 3.93
N LYS A 86 -10.24 9.84 4.07
CA LYS A 86 -9.03 10.46 3.49
C LYS A 86 -7.72 9.82 3.90
N ASN A 87 -7.68 9.07 5.02
CA ASN A 87 -6.49 8.36 5.47
C ASN A 87 -6.31 7.02 4.75
N SER A 88 -7.36 6.57 4.06
CA SER A 88 -7.36 5.29 3.35
C SER A 88 -6.66 5.37 1.99
N ASN A 89 -6.41 6.56 1.43
CA ASN A 89 -5.61 6.74 0.21
C ASN A 89 -4.39 7.63 0.46
N VAL A 90 -3.21 7.08 0.29
CA VAL A 90 -1.92 7.74 0.51
C VAL A 90 -1.10 7.70 -0.77
N THR A 91 -0.78 8.88 -1.31
CA THR A 91 0.10 9.01 -2.47
C THR A 91 1.52 9.38 -2.03
N THR A 92 2.51 9.12 -2.88
CA THR A 92 3.87 9.64 -2.70
C THR A 92 3.85 11.16 -2.54
N GLY A 93 3.03 11.86 -3.33
CA GLY A 93 2.88 13.32 -3.24
C GLY A 93 2.44 13.77 -1.85
N LYS A 94 1.42 13.16 -1.26
CA LYS A 94 0.98 13.48 0.10
C LYS A 94 2.08 13.26 1.15
N VAL A 95 2.87 12.20 0.99
CA VAL A 95 3.98 11.87 1.91
C VAL A 95 5.08 12.93 1.82
N TYR A 96 5.58 13.20 0.62
CA TYR A 96 6.64 14.19 0.41
C TYR A 96 6.19 15.59 0.81
N TRP A 97 4.97 15.97 0.44
CA TRP A 97 4.41 17.27 0.84
C TRP A 97 4.41 17.45 2.36
N SER A 98 3.97 16.43 3.09
CA SER A 98 3.99 16.45 4.56
C SER A 98 5.40 16.63 5.11
N VAL A 99 6.39 15.91 4.58
CA VAL A 99 7.79 16.00 5.03
C VAL A 99 8.38 17.37 4.69
N LEU A 100 8.13 17.91 3.48
CA LEU A 100 8.60 19.24 3.09
C LEU A 100 7.97 20.34 3.94
N GLN A 101 6.69 20.24 4.26
CA GLN A 101 6.05 21.18 5.17
C GLN A 101 6.67 21.16 6.59
N LYS A 102 6.97 19.98 7.11
CA LYS A 102 7.67 19.80 8.40
C LYS A 102 9.06 20.42 8.36
N GLU A 103 9.81 20.20 7.26
CA GLU A 103 11.13 20.81 7.06
C GLU A 103 11.03 22.34 7.08
N ARG A 104 10.11 22.94 6.33
CA ARG A 104 9.91 24.39 6.27
C ARG A 104 9.51 25.02 7.61
N ARG A 105 8.83 24.26 8.49
CA ARG A 105 8.51 24.71 9.85
C ARG A 105 9.67 24.55 10.83
N GLY A 106 10.74 23.86 10.45
CA GLY A 106 11.88 23.59 11.33
C GLY A 106 11.70 22.37 12.24
N ASP A 107 10.71 21.51 11.98
CA ASP A 107 10.40 20.34 12.81
C ASP A 107 11.57 19.34 12.91
N TYR A 108 12.55 19.43 12.01
CA TYR A 108 13.76 18.59 12.00
C TYR A 108 15.00 19.27 12.60
N GLY A 109 14.85 20.44 13.23
CA GLY A 109 15.95 21.11 13.95
C GLY A 109 17.16 21.49 13.08
N GLY A 110 16.97 21.73 11.78
CA GLY A 110 18.04 22.05 10.83
C GLY A 110 18.84 20.84 10.33
N GLY A 111 18.43 19.62 10.69
CA GLY A 111 19.07 18.40 10.19
C GLY A 111 18.79 18.16 8.70
N THR A 112 19.68 17.39 8.05
CA THR A 112 19.47 16.96 6.65
C THR A 112 18.30 16.00 6.56
N VAL A 113 17.28 16.34 5.76
CA VAL A 113 16.11 15.51 5.52
C VAL A 113 16.39 14.55 4.34
N GLN A 114 16.19 13.25 4.56
CA GLN A 114 16.53 12.19 3.61
C GLN A 114 15.32 11.22 3.44
N VAL A 115 15.37 10.38 2.40
CA VAL A 115 14.35 9.36 2.20
C VAL A 115 14.28 8.43 3.42
N ILE A 116 15.43 7.97 3.89
CA ILE A 116 15.56 7.23 5.14
C ILE A 116 16.29 8.14 6.14
N PRO A 117 15.71 8.46 7.30
CA PRO A 117 14.49 7.90 7.88
C PRO A 117 13.21 8.73 7.63
N HIS A 118 13.26 9.93 7.06
CA HIS A 118 12.18 10.92 7.16
C HIS A 118 10.95 10.52 6.32
N ILE A 119 11.15 10.14 5.03
CA ILE A 119 10.06 9.67 4.17
C ILE A 119 9.54 8.32 4.66
N THR A 120 10.42 7.39 5.02
CA THR A 120 10.01 6.08 5.52
C THR A 120 9.24 6.18 6.83
N ASN A 121 9.63 7.08 7.74
CA ASN A 121 8.88 7.32 8.99
C ASN A 121 7.51 7.95 8.72
N GLU A 122 7.41 8.88 7.77
CA GLU A 122 6.12 9.46 7.37
C GLU A 122 5.20 8.38 6.78
N ILE A 123 5.71 7.50 5.91
CA ILE A 123 4.95 6.36 5.36
C ILE A 123 4.48 5.45 6.50
N LYS A 124 5.38 5.05 7.40
CA LYS A 124 5.02 4.19 8.53
C LYS A 124 3.97 4.83 9.43
N SER A 125 4.06 6.13 9.68
CA SER A 125 3.04 6.84 10.46
C SER A 125 1.64 6.76 9.82
N ARG A 126 1.57 6.65 8.48
CA ARG A 126 0.32 6.52 7.74
C ARG A 126 -0.29 5.13 7.88
N PHE A 127 0.51 4.09 8.07
CA PHE A 127 -0.01 2.74 8.35
C PHE A 127 -0.86 2.69 9.62
N TYR A 128 -0.59 3.57 10.59
CA TYR A 128 -1.34 3.64 11.86
C TYR A 128 -2.60 4.51 11.80
N ARG A 129 -2.80 5.33 10.77
CA ARG A 129 -3.86 6.38 10.81
C ARG A 129 -5.28 5.86 10.67
N ASN A 130 -5.48 4.67 10.16
CA ASN A 130 -6.80 4.07 10.01
C ASN A 130 -7.29 3.32 11.26
N PHE A 131 -6.57 3.43 12.36
CA PHE A 131 -6.97 2.84 13.64
C PHE A 131 -7.57 3.89 14.55
N THR A 132 -8.64 4.54 14.11
CA THR A 132 -9.34 5.54 14.92
C THR A 132 -10.28 4.90 15.93
N ASP A 133 -10.57 3.61 15.78
CA ASP A 133 -11.35 2.83 16.73
C ASP A 133 -10.51 1.72 17.39
N GLU A 134 -10.79 1.46 18.66
CA GLU A 134 -10.14 0.40 19.44
C GLU A 134 -10.53 -1.02 18.99
N GLU A 135 -11.46 -1.14 18.05
CA GLU A 135 -12.04 -2.42 17.63
C GLU A 135 -11.39 -3.00 16.37
N THR A 136 -10.71 -2.18 15.54
CA THR A 136 -10.03 -2.69 14.34
C THR A 136 -8.98 -3.72 14.73
N ARG A 137 -9.05 -4.87 14.09
CA ARG A 137 -8.17 -6.00 14.38
C ARG A 137 -7.26 -6.33 13.21
N ILE A 138 -7.65 -6.01 11.98
CA ILE A 138 -6.89 -6.32 10.77
C ILE A 138 -6.88 -5.10 9.85
N ALA A 139 -5.68 -4.67 9.48
CA ALA A 139 -5.44 -3.66 8.46
C ALA A 139 -4.90 -4.32 7.20
N ILE A 140 -5.56 -4.14 6.08
CA ILE A 140 -5.07 -4.56 4.77
C ILE A 140 -4.57 -3.33 4.04
N ILE A 141 -3.31 -3.34 3.65
CA ILE A 141 -2.62 -2.22 3.02
C ILE A 141 -2.15 -2.68 1.64
N GLU A 142 -2.80 -2.20 0.60
CA GLU A 142 -2.40 -2.49 -0.78
C GLU A 142 -1.46 -1.40 -1.27
N VAL A 143 -0.33 -1.82 -1.83
CA VAL A 143 0.65 -0.92 -2.44
C VAL A 143 0.55 -1.02 -3.95
N GLY A 144 0.21 0.10 -4.59
CA GLY A 144 0.14 0.25 -6.02
C GLY A 144 1.50 0.11 -6.70
N GLY A 145 1.49 0.10 -8.02
CA GLY A 145 2.71 -0.06 -8.82
C GLY A 145 3.25 -1.50 -8.82
N THR A 146 4.46 -1.63 -9.33
CA THR A 146 5.15 -2.92 -9.50
C THR A 146 6.39 -2.95 -8.64
N VAL A 147 6.61 -4.04 -7.92
CA VAL A 147 7.85 -4.25 -7.16
C VAL A 147 9.03 -4.28 -8.14
N GLY A 148 9.98 -3.39 -7.93
CA GLY A 148 11.11 -3.15 -8.83
C GLY A 148 11.15 -1.74 -9.40
N ASP A 149 10.01 -1.06 -9.48
CA ASP A 149 9.94 0.34 -9.89
C ASP A 149 10.56 1.25 -8.81
N ILE A 150 11.24 2.31 -9.23
CA ILE A 150 11.91 3.26 -8.34
C ILE A 150 10.91 3.88 -7.35
N GLU A 151 9.74 4.21 -7.83
CA GLU A 151 8.67 4.86 -7.07
C GLU A 151 8.18 3.99 -5.89
N SER A 152 8.26 2.67 -6.04
CA SER A 152 7.82 1.73 -5.00
C SER A 152 8.83 1.53 -3.88
N GLN A 153 10.10 1.90 -4.09
CA GLN A 153 11.21 1.60 -3.17
C GLN A 153 10.99 2.14 -1.74
N PRO A 154 10.56 3.40 -1.53
CA PRO A 154 10.33 3.93 -0.18
C PRO A 154 9.23 3.17 0.57
N PHE A 155 8.19 2.72 -0.14
CA PHE A 155 7.09 1.95 0.47
C PHE A 155 7.58 0.56 0.89
N LEU A 156 8.32 -0.14 0.04
CA LEU A 156 8.85 -1.46 0.35
C LEU A 156 9.82 -1.43 1.53
N GLU A 157 10.68 -0.40 1.59
CA GLU A 157 11.58 -0.19 2.71
C GLU A 157 10.80 0.12 4.00
N SER A 158 9.75 0.93 3.90
CA SER A 158 8.89 1.25 5.05
C SER A 158 8.17 0.01 5.59
N ILE A 159 7.68 -0.87 4.71
CA ILE A 159 7.06 -2.15 5.11
C ILE A 159 8.07 -3.03 5.83
N ARG A 160 9.30 -3.14 5.31
CA ARG A 160 10.36 -3.93 5.93
C ARG A 160 10.66 -3.44 7.35
N GLN A 161 10.85 -2.12 7.52
CA GLN A 161 11.07 -1.51 8.84
C GLN A 161 9.88 -1.73 9.77
N PHE A 162 8.68 -1.52 9.28
CA PHE A 162 7.45 -1.66 10.03
C PHE A 162 7.24 -3.10 10.54
N GLN A 163 7.52 -4.11 9.71
CA GLN A 163 7.44 -5.51 10.14
C GLN A 163 8.40 -5.82 11.31
N HIS A 164 9.57 -5.17 11.35
CA HIS A 164 10.47 -5.28 12.49
C HIS A 164 9.92 -4.57 13.74
N GLU A 165 9.33 -3.41 13.58
CA GLU A 165 8.80 -2.60 14.69
C GLU A 165 7.60 -3.28 15.36
N VAL A 166 6.66 -3.80 14.58
CA VAL A 166 5.45 -4.44 15.14
C VAL A 166 5.64 -5.93 15.45
N GLY A 167 6.72 -6.52 14.96
CA GLY A 167 7.01 -7.94 15.08
C GLY A 167 6.37 -8.79 13.97
N ARG A 168 7.08 -9.82 13.54
CA ARG A 168 6.69 -10.70 12.42
C ARG A 168 5.35 -11.41 12.63
N SER A 169 4.95 -11.64 13.87
CA SER A 169 3.64 -12.23 14.20
C SER A 169 2.47 -11.28 13.97
N ASN A 170 2.72 -9.99 13.82
CA ASN A 170 1.70 -8.95 13.65
C ASN A 170 1.62 -8.38 12.24
N ALA A 171 2.57 -8.69 11.36
CA ALA A 171 2.57 -8.19 9.99
C ALA A 171 3.01 -9.29 9.00
N ILE A 172 2.22 -9.48 7.95
CA ILE A 172 2.55 -10.38 6.84
C ILE A 172 2.57 -9.62 5.51
N LEU A 173 3.30 -10.15 4.54
CA LEU A 173 3.31 -9.67 3.18
C LEU A 173 2.72 -10.72 2.24
N ILE A 174 1.78 -10.31 1.42
CA ILE A 174 1.25 -11.07 0.29
C ILE A 174 1.81 -10.44 -0.99
N HIS A 175 2.56 -11.22 -1.76
CA HIS A 175 3.13 -10.77 -3.02
C HIS A 175 2.41 -11.44 -4.19
N VAL A 176 1.56 -10.66 -4.88
CA VAL A 176 0.82 -11.12 -6.06
C VAL A 176 1.74 -11.06 -7.27
N THR A 177 1.89 -12.16 -7.99
CA THR A 177 2.84 -12.24 -9.10
C THR A 177 2.32 -13.13 -10.23
N LEU A 178 2.93 -13.03 -11.41
CA LEU A 178 2.59 -13.80 -12.59
C LEU A 178 3.60 -14.93 -12.81
N ILE A 179 3.09 -16.14 -13.01
CA ILE A 179 3.85 -17.27 -13.55
C ILE A 179 3.35 -17.54 -14.97
N PRO A 180 4.03 -16.99 -16.00
CA PRO A 180 3.57 -17.18 -17.38
C PRO A 180 3.76 -18.63 -17.84
N TYR A 181 2.77 -19.12 -18.56
CA TYR A 181 2.84 -20.38 -19.28
C TYR A 181 3.16 -20.11 -20.76
N LEU A 182 4.29 -20.63 -21.23
CA LEU A 182 4.69 -20.51 -22.63
C LEU A 182 4.19 -21.70 -23.44
N ARG A 183 3.21 -21.44 -24.31
CA ARG A 183 2.58 -22.49 -25.16
C ARG A 183 3.59 -23.19 -26.07
N ALA A 184 4.56 -22.46 -26.61
CA ALA A 184 5.56 -23.01 -27.54
C ALA A 184 6.48 -24.05 -26.89
N SER A 185 6.87 -23.84 -25.65
CA SER A 185 7.74 -24.77 -24.89
C SER A 185 6.95 -25.64 -23.89
N GLN A 186 5.65 -25.46 -23.78
CA GLN A 186 4.75 -26.17 -22.88
C GLN A 186 5.21 -26.18 -21.41
N GLU A 187 5.75 -25.05 -20.94
CA GLU A 187 6.30 -24.93 -19.59
C GLU A 187 5.93 -23.63 -18.90
N MET A 188 5.89 -23.64 -17.57
CA MET A 188 5.75 -22.45 -16.72
C MET A 188 7.12 -21.81 -16.51
N LYS A 189 7.18 -20.47 -16.60
CA LYS A 189 8.41 -19.71 -16.33
C LYS A 189 8.32 -19.02 -14.97
N THR A 190 9.13 -19.46 -14.02
CA THR A 190 9.14 -18.94 -12.64
C THR A 190 10.17 -17.83 -12.42
N LYS A 191 11.12 -17.63 -13.34
CA LYS A 191 12.17 -16.60 -13.21
C LYS A 191 11.64 -15.18 -12.97
N PRO A 192 10.58 -14.70 -13.66
CA PRO A 192 10.05 -13.36 -13.40
C PRO A 192 9.56 -13.19 -11.94
N THR A 193 8.85 -14.17 -11.43
CA THR A 193 8.43 -14.23 -10.02
C THR A 193 9.61 -14.23 -9.06
N GLN A 194 10.61 -15.08 -9.32
CA GLN A 194 11.82 -15.16 -8.51
C GLN A 194 12.59 -13.83 -8.49
N ALA A 195 12.68 -13.13 -9.63
CA ALA A 195 13.31 -11.81 -9.72
C ALA A 195 12.53 -10.78 -8.88
N SER A 196 11.22 -10.75 -8.97
CA SER A 196 10.36 -9.85 -8.19
C SER A 196 10.49 -10.11 -6.68
N VAL A 197 10.49 -11.37 -6.25
CA VAL A 197 10.67 -11.74 -4.84
C VAL A 197 12.05 -11.34 -4.33
N LYS A 198 13.11 -11.49 -5.15
CA LYS A 198 14.47 -11.06 -4.78
C LYS A 198 14.59 -9.56 -4.53
N VAL A 199 13.90 -8.74 -5.30
CA VAL A 199 13.89 -7.28 -5.10
C VAL A 199 13.36 -6.94 -3.70
N TYR A 200 12.36 -7.67 -3.23
CA TYR A 200 11.84 -7.51 -1.87
C TYR A 200 12.74 -8.20 -0.83
N GLY A 201 13.11 -9.46 -1.05
CA GLY A 201 13.88 -10.29 -0.12
C GLY A 201 15.35 -9.93 0.00
N GLY A 202 15.96 -9.34 -1.03
CA GLY A 202 17.35 -8.84 -0.99
C GLY A 202 17.56 -7.67 -0.01
N ARG A 203 16.52 -7.25 0.66
CA ARG A 203 16.49 -6.24 1.75
C ARG A 203 16.23 -6.86 3.12
N SER A 204 16.21 -8.18 3.23
CA SER A 204 16.26 -8.85 4.53
C SER A 204 17.61 -8.64 5.18
N PRO A 205 17.68 -8.31 6.46
CA PRO A 205 18.93 -8.19 7.20
C PRO A 205 19.68 -9.50 7.23
#